data_9b6bc9e0053d428bb75260b88c357972
#
_entry.id   9b6bc9e0053d428bb75260b88c357972
#
_cell.length_a   1.000
_cell.length_b   1.000
_cell.length_c   1.000
_cell.angle_alpha   90.00
_cell.angle_beta   90.00
_cell.angle_gamma   90.00
#
_symmetry.space_group_name_H-M   'P 1'
#
loop_
_entity.id
_entity.type
_entity.pdbx_description
1 polymer ?
#
loop_
_entity_poly.entity_id
_entity_poly.type
_entity_poly.pdbx_seq_one_letter_code
_entity_poly.pdbx_strand_id
1 'polypeptide(L)'
;MPHLTARVPEAQLAGNEPALITALTEAVVEVYGEWARDLVVVHLDGVPGGRWGIGGKTVDDAAPAITFGIREAALTRPGGNETAARLVAAVTDAVASVLGEQARGGTSVELVATPEGRSGVGGVIA
;
A
#
# COMPACT_ATOMS: atom_id res chain seq x y z
N MET A 1 -2.03 10.80 8.34
CA MET A 1 -0.81 9.98 8.24
C MET A 1 -0.99 8.89 7.20
N PRO A 2 -0.11 8.80 6.20
CA PRO A 2 -0.24 7.72 5.22
C PRO A 2 0.17 6.38 5.84
N HIS A 3 -0.69 5.39 5.66
CA HIS A 3 -0.38 4.04 6.12
C HIS A 3 -0.79 3.04 5.06
N LEU A 4 0.09 2.07 4.84
CA LEU A 4 -0.13 1.02 3.85
C LEU A 4 -0.22 -0.33 4.55
N THR A 5 -1.19 -1.13 4.13
CA THR A 5 -1.24 -2.54 4.49
C THR A 5 -1.13 -3.34 3.20
N ALA A 6 -0.06 -4.12 3.09
CA ALA A 6 0.17 -4.97 1.91
C ALA A 6 -0.08 -6.42 2.29
N ARG A 7 -1.09 -7.03 1.67
CA ARG A 7 -1.35 -8.46 1.77
C ARG A 7 -0.64 -9.14 0.62
N VAL A 8 0.23 -10.07 0.94
CA VAL A 8 1.09 -10.76 -0.03
C VAL A 8 1.07 -12.25 0.28
N PRO A 9 0.97 -13.13 -0.71
CA PRO A 9 1.15 -14.55 -0.43
C PRO A 9 2.46 -14.79 0.32
N GLU A 10 2.41 -15.54 1.40
CA GLU A 10 3.58 -15.74 2.28
C GLU A 10 4.81 -16.22 1.53
N ALA A 11 4.62 -17.11 0.56
CA ALA A 11 5.74 -17.62 -0.23
C ALA A 11 6.47 -16.56 -1.04
N GLN A 12 5.77 -15.48 -1.43
CA GLN A 12 6.37 -14.36 -2.14
C GLN A 12 6.99 -13.35 -1.18
N LEU A 13 6.40 -13.22 0.01
CA LEU A 13 6.81 -12.21 0.99
C LEU A 13 8.08 -12.63 1.74
N ALA A 14 8.21 -13.90 2.06
CA ALA A 14 9.31 -14.41 2.91
C ALA A 14 10.68 -14.04 2.34
N GLY A 15 11.47 -13.32 3.14
CA GLY A 15 12.79 -12.83 2.75
C GLY A 15 12.78 -11.47 2.06
N ASN A 16 11.62 -10.96 1.67
CA ASN A 16 11.48 -9.68 0.97
C ASN A 16 10.95 -8.55 1.86
N GLU A 17 10.70 -8.82 3.13
CA GLU A 17 10.03 -7.87 4.02
C GLU A 17 10.77 -6.53 4.14
N PRO A 18 12.07 -6.47 4.45
CA PRO A 18 12.75 -5.17 4.55
C PRO A 18 12.77 -4.42 3.23
N ALA A 19 13.00 -5.11 2.12
CA ALA A 19 13.05 -4.49 0.80
C ALA A 19 11.69 -3.92 0.41
N LEU A 20 10.61 -4.63 0.71
CA LEU A 20 9.25 -4.17 0.38
C LEU A 20 8.84 -2.98 1.24
N ILE A 21 9.15 -3.01 2.54
CA ILE A 21 8.90 -1.86 3.43
C ILE A 21 9.64 -0.61 2.91
N THR A 22 10.90 -0.75 2.56
CA THR A 22 11.69 0.36 2.00
C THR A 22 11.09 0.87 0.70
N ALA A 23 10.77 -0.02 -0.24
CA ALA A 23 10.25 0.37 -1.54
C ALA A 23 8.89 1.06 -1.44
N LEU A 24 7.99 0.56 -0.59
CA LEU A 24 6.68 1.18 -0.39
C LEU A 24 6.82 2.56 0.27
N THR A 25 7.73 2.70 1.23
CA THR A 25 8.00 4.00 1.85
C THR A 25 8.54 4.99 0.81
N GLU A 26 9.51 4.57 -0.01
CA GLU A 26 10.05 5.43 -1.07
C GLU A 26 8.99 5.84 -2.09
N ALA A 27 8.05 4.97 -2.40
CA ALA A 27 6.94 5.29 -3.31
C ALA A 27 6.11 6.48 -2.78
N VAL A 28 5.82 6.50 -1.49
CA VAL A 28 5.08 7.60 -0.86
C VAL A 28 5.91 8.88 -0.86
N VAL A 29 7.19 8.78 -0.53
CA VAL A 29 8.11 9.92 -0.50
C VAL A 29 8.27 10.54 -1.89
N GLU A 30 8.32 9.72 -2.94
CA GLU A 30 8.39 10.19 -4.33
C GLU A 30 7.21 11.10 -4.68
N VAL A 31 6.02 10.78 -4.19
CA VAL A 31 4.81 11.53 -4.50
C VAL A 31 4.64 12.75 -3.60
N TYR A 32 4.88 12.60 -2.29
CA TYR A 32 4.63 13.66 -1.32
C TYR A 32 5.85 14.50 -0.98
N GLY A 33 7.05 13.95 -1.10
CA GLY A 33 8.28 14.63 -0.72
C GLY A 33 8.91 14.05 0.54
N GLU A 34 10.15 14.45 0.80
CA GLU A 34 10.99 13.89 1.87
C GLU A 34 10.38 14.07 3.26
N TRP A 35 9.57 15.12 3.47
CA TRP A 35 8.93 15.37 4.75
C TRP A 35 8.02 14.23 5.21
N ALA A 36 7.51 13.42 4.27
CA ALA A 36 6.60 12.35 4.59
C ALA A 36 7.30 11.10 5.15
N ARG A 37 8.59 10.95 4.91
CA ARG A 37 9.33 9.72 5.20
C ARG A 37 9.07 9.15 6.59
N ASP A 38 9.22 9.97 7.60
CA ASP A 38 9.08 9.54 9.00
C ASP A 38 7.62 9.30 9.42
N LEU A 39 6.68 9.65 8.56
CA LEU A 39 5.25 9.51 8.83
C LEU A 39 4.63 8.29 8.16
N VAL A 40 5.34 7.69 7.20
CA VAL A 40 4.81 6.53 6.46
C VAL A 40 4.88 5.28 7.32
N VAL A 41 3.72 4.63 7.49
CA VAL A 41 3.63 3.36 8.21
C VAL A 41 3.31 2.27 7.20
N VAL A 42 4.05 1.16 7.26
CA VAL A 42 3.82 0.00 6.39
C VAL A 42 3.59 -1.23 7.26
N HIS A 43 2.48 -1.91 7.00
CA HIS A 43 2.21 -3.22 7.57
C HIS A 43 2.24 -4.26 6.47
N LEU A 44 2.92 -5.38 6.70
CA LEU A 44 2.97 -6.49 5.77
C LEU A 44 2.22 -7.68 6.37
N ASP A 45 1.25 -8.18 5.63
CA ASP A 45 0.50 -9.38 5.98
C ASP A 45 0.86 -10.49 5.00
N GLY A 46 1.62 -11.49 5.47
CA GLY A 46 1.87 -12.71 4.71
C GLY A 46 0.66 -13.64 4.81
N VAL A 47 0.04 -13.92 3.67
CA VAL A 47 -1.14 -14.80 3.63
C VAL A 47 -0.67 -16.23 3.34
N PRO A 48 -0.85 -17.16 4.30
CA PRO A 48 -0.44 -18.56 4.10
C PRO A 48 -1.16 -19.23 2.95
N GLY A 49 -0.54 -20.26 2.37
CA GLY A 49 -1.15 -21.07 1.33
C GLY A 49 -2.52 -21.59 1.77
N GLY A 50 -3.48 -21.62 0.85
CA GLY A 50 -4.84 -22.06 1.12
C GLY A 50 -5.77 -21.01 1.72
N ARG A 51 -5.29 -19.78 1.93
CA ARG A 51 -6.08 -18.72 2.56
C ARG A 51 -6.39 -17.54 1.64
N TRP A 52 -5.99 -17.60 0.39
CA TRP A 52 -6.35 -16.59 -0.60
C TRP A 52 -7.34 -17.20 -1.58
N GLY A 53 -8.50 -16.60 -1.72
CA GLY A 53 -9.54 -17.11 -2.59
C GLY A 53 -9.89 -16.12 -3.69
N ILE A 54 -10.05 -16.62 -4.91
CA ILE A 54 -10.56 -15.84 -6.05
C ILE A 54 -11.62 -16.71 -6.74
N GLY A 55 -12.80 -16.14 -6.92
CA GLY A 55 -13.90 -16.86 -7.57
C GLY A 55 -14.34 -18.12 -6.81
N GLY A 56 -14.18 -18.14 -5.49
CA GLY A 56 -14.52 -19.30 -4.66
C GLY A 56 -13.48 -20.39 -4.61
N LYS A 57 -12.32 -20.18 -5.23
CA LYS A 57 -11.22 -21.18 -5.26
C LYS A 57 -9.97 -20.60 -4.63
N THR A 58 -9.18 -21.46 -3.99
CA THR A 58 -7.88 -21.06 -3.45
C THR A 58 -6.88 -20.83 -4.57
N VAL A 59 -6.05 -19.80 -4.40
CA VAL A 59 -4.93 -19.51 -5.32
C VAL A 59 -3.65 -19.33 -4.51
N ASP A 60 -2.53 -19.79 -5.06
CA ASP A 60 -1.23 -19.74 -4.38
C ASP A 60 -0.32 -18.64 -4.92
N ASP A 61 -0.63 -18.12 -6.10
CA ASP A 61 0.20 -17.17 -6.83
C ASP A 61 -0.47 -15.81 -7.04
N ALA A 62 -1.37 -15.44 -6.14
CA ALA A 62 -2.05 -14.15 -6.21
C ALA A 62 -1.06 -13.00 -6.18
N ALA A 63 -1.37 -11.92 -6.90
CA ALA A 63 -0.62 -10.69 -6.81
C ALA A 63 -0.99 -9.95 -5.51
N PRO A 64 -0.09 -9.11 -4.98
CA PRO A 64 -0.36 -8.37 -3.75
C PRO A 64 -1.59 -7.48 -3.83
N ALA A 65 -2.26 -7.30 -2.69
CA ALA A 65 -3.37 -6.38 -2.52
C ALA A 65 -2.99 -5.36 -1.46
N ILE A 66 -2.95 -4.09 -1.86
CA ILE A 66 -2.50 -3.01 -0.99
C ILE A 66 -3.64 -2.05 -0.69
N THR A 67 -3.87 -1.81 0.60
CA THR A 67 -4.77 -0.78 1.07
C THR A 67 -3.94 0.40 1.56
N PHE A 68 -4.19 1.57 1.01
CA PHE A 68 -3.47 2.78 1.33
C PHE A 68 -4.44 3.74 2.03
N GLY A 69 -4.26 3.92 3.33
CA GLY A 69 -5.05 4.86 4.12
C GLY A 69 -4.47 6.27 4.03
N ILE A 70 -5.33 7.24 3.75
CA ILE A 70 -4.94 8.63 3.55
C ILE A 70 -6.05 9.55 4.06
N ARG A 71 -5.71 10.78 4.40
CA ARG A 71 -6.72 11.79 4.74
C ARG A 71 -7.50 12.18 3.49
N GLU A 72 -8.82 12.26 3.64
CA GLU A 72 -9.71 12.64 2.54
C GLU A 72 -9.30 13.97 1.90
N ALA A 73 -8.89 14.95 2.70
CA ALA A 73 -8.47 16.26 2.19
C ALA A 73 -7.33 16.18 1.18
N ALA A 74 -6.46 15.18 1.29
CA ALA A 74 -5.37 14.99 0.32
C ALA A 74 -5.87 14.61 -1.06
N LEU A 75 -7.05 14.01 -1.16
CA LEU A 75 -7.64 13.56 -2.41
C LEU A 75 -8.67 14.54 -2.98
N THR A 76 -9.29 15.36 -2.14
CA THR A 76 -10.34 16.29 -2.57
C THR A 76 -9.84 17.69 -2.93
N ARG A 77 -8.63 18.04 -2.51
CA ARG A 77 -8.00 19.31 -2.88
C ARG A 77 -7.69 19.36 -4.38
N PRO A 78 -7.45 20.57 -4.96
CA PRO A 78 -7.02 20.68 -6.35
C PRO A 78 -5.78 19.80 -6.62
N GLY A 79 -5.80 19.05 -7.71
CA GLY A 79 -4.73 18.11 -8.04
C GLY A 79 -4.82 16.77 -7.32
N GLY A 80 -5.88 16.54 -6.53
CA GLY A 80 -6.03 15.30 -5.77
C GLY A 80 -6.15 14.06 -6.64
N ASN A 81 -6.81 14.15 -7.79
CA ASN A 81 -6.92 13.02 -8.70
C ASN A 81 -5.58 12.62 -9.32
N GLU A 82 -4.76 13.59 -9.69
CA GLU A 82 -3.42 13.34 -10.19
C GLU A 82 -2.53 12.74 -9.12
N THR A 83 -2.64 13.23 -7.89
CA THR A 83 -1.92 12.65 -6.75
C THR A 83 -2.33 11.21 -6.53
N ALA A 84 -3.63 10.91 -6.56
CA ALA A 84 -4.14 9.55 -6.42
C ALA A 84 -3.56 8.62 -7.50
N ALA A 85 -3.57 9.07 -8.76
CA ALA A 85 -3.02 8.28 -9.87
C ALA A 85 -1.52 8.03 -9.69
N ARG A 86 -0.76 9.03 -9.24
CA ARG A 86 0.67 8.89 -8.98
C ARG A 86 0.96 7.93 -7.83
N LEU A 87 0.16 7.96 -6.78
CA LEU A 87 0.30 7.03 -5.65
C LEU A 87 0.08 5.59 -6.09
N VAL A 88 -0.99 5.33 -6.83
CA VAL A 88 -1.29 4.00 -7.35
C VAL A 88 -0.14 3.49 -8.22
N ALA A 89 0.36 4.32 -9.12
CA ALA A 89 1.47 3.96 -10.00
C ALA A 89 2.77 3.70 -9.21
N ALA A 90 3.12 4.58 -8.29
CA ALA A 90 4.36 4.47 -7.52
C ALA A 90 4.35 3.23 -6.60
N VAL A 91 3.23 2.95 -5.95
CA VAL A 91 3.07 1.77 -5.10
C VAL A 91 3.18 0.49 -5.93
N THR A 92 2.54 0.46 -7.10
CA THR A 92 2.63 -0.68 -8.01
C THR A 92 4.07 -0.90 -8.50
N ASP A 93 4.78 0.18 -8.86
CA ASP A 93 6.19 0.11 -9.24
C ASP A 93 7.06 -0.46 -8.10
N ALA A 94 6.79 -0.06 -6.87
CA ALA A 94 7.50 -0.56 -5.70
C ALA A 94 7.32 -2.07 -5.54
N VAL A 95 6.09 -2.56 -5.67
CA VAL A 95 5.80 -4.00 -5.61
C VAL A 95 6.57 -4.75 -6.70
N ALA A 96 6.49 -4.27 -7.93
CA ALA A 96 7.14 -4.93 -9.07
C ALA A 96 8.67 -4.94 -8.92
N SER A 97 9.25 -3.88 -8.36
CA SER A 97 10.70 -3.79 -8.16
C SER A 97 11.23 -4.82 -7.17
N VAL A 98 10.42 -5.22 -6.19
CA VAL A 98 10.83 -6.14 -5.13
C VAL A 98 10.38 -7.57 -5.43
N LEU A 99 9.13 -7.76 -5.84
CA LEU A 99 8.54 -9.09 -6.02
C LEU A 99 8.63 -9.61 -7.46
N GLY A 100 9.03 -8.76 -8.39
CA GLY A 100 9.18 -9.13 -9.78
C GLY A 100 8.11 -8.51 -10.68
N GLU A 101 8.46 -8.35 -11.94
CA GLU A 101 7.60 -7.67 -12.92
C GLU A 101 6.28 -8.41 -13.18
N GLN A 102 6.28 -9.73 -12.97
CA GLN A 102 5.08 -10.55 -13.13
C GLN A 102 3.98 -10.18 -12.12
N ALA A 103 4.32 -9.55 -10.99
CA ALA A 103 3.34 -9.13 -10.00
C ALA A 103 2.58 -7.88 -10.42
N ARG A 104 3.13 -7.08 -11.33
CA ARG A 104 2.60 -5.75 -11.69
C ARG A 104 1.14 -5.79 -12.13
N GLY A 105 0.83 -6.63 -13.08
CA GLY A 105 -0.50 -6.62 -13.72
C GLY A 105 -1.64 -7.00 -12.80
N GLY A 106 -1.38 -7.76 -11.74
CA GLY A 106 -2.41 -8.19 -10.79
C GLY A 106 -2.40 -7.43 -9.47
N THR A 107 -1.40 -6.59 -9.22
CA THR A 107 -1.31 -5.82 -7.98
C THR A 107 -2.46 -4.81 -7.91
N SER A 108 -3.22 -4.85 -6.83
CA SER A 108 -4.29 -3.90 -6.58
C SER A 108 -3.86 -2.89 -5.51
N VAL A 109 -4.27 -1.64 -5.71
CA VAL A 109 -4.05 -0.57 -4.74
C VAL A 109 -5.37 0.15 -4.53
N GLU A 110 -5.86 0.12 -3.30
CA GLU A 110 -7.09 0.81 -2.93
C GLU A 110 -6.74 1.98 -2.01
N LEU A 111 -7.16 3.17 -2.39
CA LEU A 111 -7.01 4.36 -1.57
C LEU A 111 -8.23 4.49 -0.67
N VAL A 112 -8.01 4.47 0.63
CA VAL A 112 -9.08 4.60 1.62
C VAL A 112 -8.96 5.95 2.30
N ALA A 113 -9.92 6.82 2.04
CA ALA A 113 -9.93 8.18 2.56
C ALA A 113 -10.56 8.23 3.94
N THR A 114 -9.88 8.87 4.89
CA THR A 114 -10.41 9.09 6.22
C THR A 114 -10.90 10.53 6.34
N PRO A 115 -12.19 10.75 6.60
CA PRO A 115 -12.71 12.09 6.82
C PRO A 115 -12.07 12.76 8.03
N GLU A 116 -12.04 14.09 8.01
CA GLU A 116 -11.57 14.86 9.15
C GLU A 116 -12.34 14.49 10.43
N GLY A 117 -11.64 14.39 11.54
CA GLY A 117 -12.23 14.05 12.82
C GLY A 117 -12.54 12.58 13.02
N ARG A 118 -12.01 11.69 12.16
CA ARG A 118 -12.29 10.24 12.24
C ARG A 118 -11.04 9.40 12.44
N SER A 119 -9.92 10.02 12.74
CA SER A 119 -8.70 9.30 13.14
C SER A 119 -8.07 9.99 14.32
N GLY A 120 -7.27 9.23 15.05
CA GLY A 120 -6.60 9.77 16.23
C GLY A 120 -5.35 8.98 16.57
N VAL A 121 -4.49 9.60 17.35
CA VAL A 121 -3.26 9.01 17.87
C VAL A 121 -3.16 9.36 19.35
N GLY A 122 -2.79 8.37 20.16
CA GLY A 122 -2.64 8.58 21.61
C GLY A 122 -3.93 8.99 22.32
N GLY A 123 -5.09 8.62 21.75
CA GLY A 123 -6.39 8.97 22.33
C GLY A 123 -6.91 10.37 21.91
N VAL A 124 -6.22 11.05 21.03
CA VAL A 124 -6.57 12.41 20.58
C VAL A 124 -6.85 12.39 19.07
N ILE A 125 -7.92 13.08 18.67
CA ILE A 125 -8.23 13.25 17.25
C ILE A 125 -7.07 13.98 16.55
N ALA A 126 -6.62 13.39 15.48
CA ALA A 126 -5.48 13.93 14.73
C ALA A 126 -5.89 14.47 13.36
#